data_b835fdaf015f008569b57ea77e97ea92
#
_entry.id   b835fdaf015f008569b57ea77e97ea92
#
_cell.length_a   1.000
_cell.length_b   1.000
_cell.length_c   1.000
_cell.angle_alpha   90.00
_cell.angle_beta   90.00
_cell.angle_gamma   90.00
#
_symmetry.space_group_name_H-M   'P 1'
#
loop_
_entity.id
_entity.type
_entity.pdbx_description
1 polymer ?
#
loop_
_entity_poly.entity_id
_entity_poly.type
_entity_poly.pdbx_seq_one_letter_code
_entity_poly.pdbx_strand_id
1 'polypeptide(L)'
;MAPRPSNGVETRMSIEICVLASGSMGNCSVVRTPAGVVLIDAGIGPRTTAKRLDGTGVHVRDVRAICLTHLDSDHFRPSWLGTVLNHDIKIYCHRSRVDDVLETLDHDAAERLVVGFDQEFHPLDGLKCRAIPLAHDRAGSHGFLFDGYHCRIGWATDLGRVPRELLQEFVSLDLLALESNYDPDMQLNSARPWFLKNRIMGGAGHLSNTQAYETICRILDRCQRQRRRLPNHIVLLHRSRECNCPKLLRKLFESDERIASRLTLTEQFNRTDWLRLRPTPPLVGEQLALAFG
;
A
#
# COMPACT_ATOMS: atom_id res chain seq x y z
N MET A 1 11.30 26.04 -39.24
CA MET A 1 11.40 24.76 -38.54
C MET A 1 11.38 25.05 -37.06
N ALA A 2 10.23 24.88 -36.39
CA ALA A 2 10.08 25.18 -34.96
C ALA A 2 10.66 24.04 -34.12
N PRO A 3 11.37 24.30 -33.02
CA PRO A 3 11.92 23.25 -32.15
C PRO A 3 10.79 22.47 -31.46
N ARG A 4 10.89 21.14 -31.49
CA ARG A 4 10.00 20.24 -30.72
C ARG A 4 10.19 20.51 -29.21
N PRO A 5 9.11 20.57 -28.40
CA PRO A 5 9.25 20.68 -26.99
C PRO A 5 9.94 19.43 -26.42
N SER A 6 10.94 19.65 -25.59
CA SER A 6 11.73 18.60 -24.94
C SER A 6 10.86 17.79 -23.97
N ASN A 7 10.80 16.47 -24.18
CA ASN A 7 10.15 15.45 -23.34
C ASN A 7 10.71 15.33 -21.90
N GLY A 8 11.47 16.32 -21.42
CA GLY A 8 12.20 16.23 -20.16
C GLY A 8 11.49 16.76 -18.91
N VAL A 9 10.35 17.45 -19.05
CA VAL A 9 9.65 18.08 -17.90
C VAL A 9 8.52 17.21 -17.36
N GLU A 10 7.87 16.41 -18.19
CA GLU A 10 6.78 15.53 -17.74
C GLU A 10 7.24 14.37 -16.86
N THR A 11 8.49 13.95 -16.96
CA THR A 11 9.04 12.83 -16.14
C THR A 11 9.33 13.21 -14.69
N ARG A 12 9.35 14.49 -14.34
CA ARG A 12 9.70 14.98 -12.99
C ARG A 12 8.54 15.07 -11.99
N MET A 13 7.29 14.90 -12.43
CA MET A 13 6.10 15.10 -11.58
C MET A 13 5.26 13.82 -11.36
N SER A 14 5.78 12.65 -11.68
CA SER A 14 5.03 11.40 -11.56
C SER A 14 5.38 10.64 -10.28
N ILE A 15 4.36 10.04 -9.67
CA ILE A 15 4.56 8.99 -8.65
C ILE A 15 4.61 7.63 -9.36
N GLU A 16 5.52 6.79 -8.92
CA GLU A 16 5.61 5.41 -9.40
C GLU A 16 5.62 4.44 -8.21
N ILE A 17 4.92 3.33 -8.34
CA ILE A 17 4.80 2.33 -7.28
C ILE A 17 5.28 0.99 -7.80
N CYS A 18 6.03 0.28 -6.97
CA CYS A 18 6.46 -1.09 -7.20
C CYS A 18 6.26 -1.90 -5.93
N VAL A 19 5.45 -2.96 -5.99
CA VAL A 19 5.32 -3.91 -4.88
C VAL A 19 6.47 -4.89 -4.96
N LEU A 20 7.40 -4.83 -4.03
CA LEU A 20 8.58 -5.70 -4.00
C LEU A 20 8.25 -7.09 -3.46
N ALA A 21 7.36 -7.15 -2.47
CA ALA A 21 6.88 -8.39 -1.87
C ALA A 21 5.50 -8.15 -1.26
N SER A 22 4.63 -9.14 -1.33
CA SER A 22 3.33 -9.08 -0.66
C SER A 22 2.85 -10.48 -0.27
N GLY A 23 2.61 -10.68 1.03
CA GLY A 23 2.16 -11.93 1.63
C GLY A 23 2.83 -12.21 2.97
N SER A 24 2.44 -13.28 3.65
CA SER A 24 2.80 -13.63 5.03
C SER A 24 4.29 -13.93 5.30
N MET A 25 5.17 -13.84 4.30
CA MET A 25 6.61 -13.99 4.51
C MET A 25 7.36 -12.64 4.41
N GLY A 26 6.65 -11.56 4.18
CA GLY A 26 7.18 -10.20 4.16
C GLY A 26 6.50 -9.33 3.12
N ASN A 27 6.13 -8.14 3.55
CA ASN A 27 5.51 -7.09 2.76
C ASN A 27 6.47 -5.91 2.63
N CYS A 28 6.62 -5.39 1.44
CA CYS A 28 7.43 -4.19 1.19
C CYS A 28 7.05 -3.62 -0.18
N SER A 29 6.70 -2.36 -0.21
CA SER A 29 6.36 -1.65 -1.43
C SER A 29 7.10 -0.33 -1.51
N VAL A 30 7.44 0.08 -2.72
CA VAL A 30 8.16 1.33 -2.99
C VAL A 30 7.22 2.34 -3.61
N VAL A 31 7.21 3.53 -3.07
CA VAL A 31 6.61 4.73 -3.65
C VAL A 31 7.75 5.67 -4.01
N ARG A 32 7.99 5.86 -5.30
CA ARG A 32 8.97 6.80 -5.82
C ARG A 32 8.26 8.10 -6.19
N THR A 33 8.76 9.21 -5.66
CA THR A 33 8.26 10.57 -5.90
C THR A 33 9.40 11.47 -6.35
N PRO A 34 9.13 12.70 -6.83
CA PRO A 34 10.16 13.69 -7.10
C PRO A 34 11.03 14.06 -5.89
N ALA A 35 10.49 13.99 -4.66
CA ALA A 35 11.23 14.32 -3.43
C ALA A 35 12.03 13.14 -2.84
N GLY A 36 11.84 11.91 -3.34
CA GLY A 36 12.55 10.75 -2.83
C GLY A 36 11.72 9.47 -2.85
N VAL A 37 12.18 8.49 -2.11
CA VAL A 37 11.59 7.15 -2.05
C VAL A 37 11.05 6.87 -0.66
N VAL A 38 9.80 6.37 -0.60
CA VAL A 38 9.16 5.86 0.61
C VAL A 38 8.96 4.36 0.47
N LEU A 39 9.18 3.62 1.54
CA LEU A 39 8.70 2.24 1.66
C LEU A 39 7.36 2.22 2.41
N ILE A 40 6.42 1.43 1.94
CA ILE A 40 5.27 0.98 2.71
C ILE A 40 5.63 -0.41 3.20
N ASP A 41 5.78 -0.53 4.51
CA ASP A 41 6.31 -1.70 5.22
C ASP A 41 7.75 -2.09 4.85
N ALA A 42 8.39 -2.82 5.74
CA ALA A 42 9.77 -3.29 5.65
C ALA A 42 9.89 -4.75 6.15
N GLY A 43 8.91 -5.57 5.78
CA GLY A 43 8.78 -6.98 6.16
C GLY A 43 9.74 -7.92 5.44
N ILE A 44 10.48 -7.44 4.43
CA ILE A 44 11.67 -8.09 3.90
C ILE A 44 12.91 -7.29 4.28
N GLY A 45 14.03 -7.98 4.56
CA GLY A 45 15.25 -7.29 4.98
C GLY A 45 15.88 -6.45 3.88
N PRO A 46 16.74 -5.46 4.24
CA PRO A 46 17.30 -4.50 3.29
C PRO A 46 18.12 -5.12 2.16
N ARG A 47 18.81 -6.25 2.41
CA ARG A 47 19.52 -7.00 1.35
C ARG A 47 18.55 -7.58 0.31
N THR A 48 17.43 -8.12 0.74
CA THR A 48 16.38 -8.64 -0.17
C THR A 48 15.72 -7.50 -0.92
N THR A 49 15.47 -6.37 -0.25
CA THR A 49 14.96 -5.15 -0.87
C THR A 49 15.91 -4.65 -1.95
N ALA A 50 17.20 -4.55 -1.66
CA ALA A 50 18.22 -4.16 -2.64
C ALA A 50 18.23 -5.07 -3.87
N LYS A 51 18.21 -6.40 -3.65
CA LYS A 51 18.15 -7.39 -4.74
C LYS A 51 16.91 -7.21 -5.62
N ARG A 52 15.74 -6.92 -5.03
CA ARG A 52 14.50 -6.71 -5.79
C ARG A 52 14.43 -5.36 -6.49
N LEU A 53 15.19 -4.39 -6.05
CA LEU A 53 15.36 -3.09 -6.70
C LEU A 53 16.42 -3.09 -7.81
N ASP A 54 17.20 -4.17 -7.93
CA ASP A 54 18.23 -4.25 -8.95
C ASP A 54 17.65 -4.05 -10.38
N GLY A 55 18.36 -3.29 -11.20
CA GLY A 55 17.93 -2.91 -12.54
C GLY A 55 16.79 -1.88 -12.61
N THR A 56 16.28 -1.36 -11.47
CA THR A 56 15.17 -0.38 -11.45
C THR A 56 15.63 1.07 -11.47
N GLY A 57 16.92 1.32 -11.21
CA GLY A 57 17.46 2.68 -11.00
C GLY A 57 17.13 3.27 -9.62
N VAL A 58 16.51 2.51 -8.72
CA VAL A 58 16.25 2.87 -7.32
C VAL A 58 17.15 2.02 -6.42
N HIS A 59 17.76 2.62 -5.41
CA HIS A 59 18.61 1.94 -4.45
C HIS A 59 18.09 2.13 -3.02
N VAL A 60 18.44 1.24 -2.11
CA VAL A 60 18.05 1.35 -0.69
C VAL A 60 18.53 2.68 -0.06
N ARG A 61 19.67 3.22 -0.50
CA ARG A 61 20.18 4.54 -0.07
C ARG A 61 19.29 5.73 -0.48
N ASP A 62 18.41 5.53 -1.45
CA ASP A 62 17.49 6.58 -1.92
C ASP A 62 16.24 6.67 -1.03
N VAL A 63 16.01 5.65 -0.18
CA VAL A 63 14.88 5.60 0.75
C VAL A 63 15.05 6.69 1.81
N ARG A 64 14.00 7.48 2.01
CA ARG A 64 13.95 8.57 3.00
C ARG A 64 13.01 8.23 4.16
N ALA A 65 12.00 7.42 3.91
CA ALA A 65 11.02 7.06 4.91
C ALA A 65 10.54 5.61 4.74
N ILE A 66 10.17 5.00 5.86
CA ILE A 66 9.41 3.74 5.95
C ILE A 66 8.11 4.07 6.67
N CYS A 67 6.97 3.81 6.05
CA CYS A 67 5.65 3.97 6.64
C CYS A 67 5.13 2.59 7.03
N LEU A 68 4.99 2.33 8.32
CA LEU A 68 4.56 1.04 8.85
C LEU A 68 3.05 0.99 9.03
N THR A 69 2.41 0.02 8.40
CA THR A 69 0.98 -0.27 8.59
C THR A 69 0.74 -0.85 9.98
N HIS A 70 1.62 -1.73 10.43
CA HIS A 70 1.67 -2.35 11.76
C HIS A 70 3.03 -3.03 11.99
N LEU A 71 3.20 -3.77 13.10
CA LEU A 71 4.51 -4.28 13.54
C LEU A 71 4.67 -5.80 13.46
N ASP A 72 3.79 -6.50 12.77
CA ASP A 72 3.98 -7.93 12.58
C ASP A 72 5.29 -8.20 11.82
N SER A 73 5.92 -9.33 12.09
CA SER A 73 7.27 -9.65 11.61
C SER A 73 7.40 -9.71 10.08
N ASP A 74 6.29 -9.83 9.37
CA ASP A 74 6.19 -9.74 7.92
C ASP A 74 5.90 -8.31 7.42
N HIS A 75 5.81 -7.30 8.32
CA HIS A 75 5.69 -5.88 7.98
C HIS A 75 6.87 -5.04 8.47
N PHE A 76 7.54 -5.46 9.56
CA PHE A 76 8.74 -4.79 10.04
C PHE A 76 9.77 -5.78 10.57
N ARG A 77 11.04 -5.59 10.20
CA ARG A 77 12.16 -6.45 10.63
C ARG A 77 13.28 -5.65 11.29
N PRO A 78 13.81 -6.14 12.44
CA PRO A 78 14.96 -5.51 13.13
C PRO A 78 16.19 -5.37 12.24
N SER A 79 16.35 -6.23 11.22
CA SER A 79 17.48 -6.18 10.29
C SER A 79 17.61 -4.86 9.50
N TRP A 80 16.61 -4.00 9.56
CA TRP A 80 16.65 -2.65 8.99
C TRP A 80 17.47 -1.66 9.80
N LEU A 81 17.74 -1.92 11.10
CA LEU A 81 18.42 -0.97 12.01
C LEU A 81 19.66 -0.34 11.38
N GLY A 82 20.63 -1.15 10.97
CA GLY A 82 21.88 -0.63 10.39
C GLY A 82 21.67 0.23 9.15
N THR A 83 20.70 -0.13 8.31
CA THR A 83 20.36 0.63 7.10
C THR A 83 19.67 1.95 7.46
N VAL A 84 18.76 1.92 8.42
CA VAL A 84 18.02 3.10 8.93
C VAL A 84 19.00 4.11 9.52
N LEU A 85 19.94 3.66 10.36
CA LEU A 85 20.97 4.52 10.97
C LEU A 85 21.95 5.08 9.94
N ASN A 86 22.43 4.26 8.99
CA ASN A 86 23.41 4.67 8.00
C ASN A 86 22.89 5.66 6.96
N HIS A 87 21.58 5.69 6.72
CA HIS A 87 20.97 6.52 5.70
C HIS A 87 19.97 7.53 6.26
N ASP A 88 19.87 7.69 7.59
CA ASP A 88 18.95 8.58 8.29
C ASP A 88 17.48 8.41 7.83
N ILE A 89 17.06 7.15 7.62
CA ILE A 89 15.70 6.83 7.16
C ILE A 89 14.72 7.05 8.31
N LYS A 90 13.68 7.86 8.10
CA LYS A 90 12.62 8.04 9.08
C LYS A 90 11.67 6.85 9.08
N ILE A 91 11.27 6.38 10.25
CA ILE A 91 10.28 5.32 10.43
C ILE A 91 9.00 5.95 10.98
N TYR A 92 7.95 5.95 10.18
CA TYR A 92 6.64 6.43 10.58
C TYR A 92 5.79 5.25 11.06
N CYS A 93 5.30 5.31 12.28
CA CYS A 93 4.38 4.34 12.86
C CYS A 93 3.28 5.06 13.64
N HIS A 94 2.16 4.40 13.90
CA HIS A 94 1.14 4.99 14.78
C HIS A 94 1.74 5.30 16.15
N ARG A 95 1.36 6.44 16.75
CA ARG A 95 1.94 6.96 18.00
C ARG A 95 1.95 5.92 19.13
N SER A 96 0.88 5.13 19.24
CA SER A 96 0.78 4.09 20.27
C SER A 96 1.77 2.93 20.08
N ARG A 97 2.52 2.90 18.98
CA ARG A 97 3.46 1.82 18.63
C ARG A 97 4.92 2.29 18.58
N VAL A 98 5.19 3.54 18.96
CA VAL A 98 6.55 4.10 18.93
C VAL A 98 7.48 3.30 19.84
N ASP A 99 7.06 3.02 21.08
CA ASP A 99 7.87 2.27 22.05
C ASP A 99 8.15 0.84 21.54
N ASP A 100 7.17 0.18 20.93
CA ASP A 100 7.36 -1.16 20.35
C ASP A 100 8.34 -1.17 19.17
N VAL A 101 8.36 -0.10 18.35
CA VAL A 101 9.36 0.06 17.27
C VAL A 101 10.75 0.25 17.85
N LEU A 102 10.88 1.09 18.88
CA LEU A 102 12.16 1.34 19.55
C LEU A 102 12.67 0.07 20.24
N GLU A 103 11.80 -0.67 20.95
CA GLU A 103 12.13 -1.97 21.52
C GLU A 103 12.57 -2.99 20.46
N THR A 104 11.87 -3.02 19.30
CA THR A 104 12.23 -3.90 18.17
C THR A 104 13.59 -3.56 17.59
N LEU A 105 13.96 -2.28 17.54
CA LEU A 105 15.25 -1.82 17.02
C LEU A 105 16.37 -1.96 18.06
N ASP A 106 16.04 -1.93 19.35
CA ASP A 106 16.97 -2.09 20.49
C ASP A 106 18.23 -1.23 20.34
N HIS A 107 18.04 0.07 20.04
CA HIS A 107 19.18 0.98 19.83
C HIS A 107 18.79 2.44 20.05
N ASP A 108 19.42 3.12 21.02
CA ASP A 108 19.12 4.51 21.41
C ASP A 108 19.17 5.51 20.24
N ALA A 109 20.12 5.33 19.33
CA ALA A 109 20.23 6.21 18.16
C ALA A 109 19.03 6.10 17.19
N ALA A 110 18.16 5.08 17.31
CA ALA A 110 16.96 4.95 16.50
C ALA A 110 15.87 5.94 16.94
N GLU A 111 15.85 6.40 18.20
CA GLU A 111 14.83 7.29 18.74
C GLU A 111 14.61 8.53 17.85
N ARG A 112 15.67 9.16 17.40
CA ARG A 112 15.60 10.35 16.52
C ARG A 112 15.01 10.07 15.13
N LEU A 113 14.89 8.81 14.73
CA LEU A 113 14.41 8.38 13.42
C LEU A 113 12.99 7.85 13.45
N VAL A 114 12.45 7.51 14.62
CA VAL A 114 11.08 7.03 14.77
C VAL A 114 10.13 8.21 14.96
N VAL A 115 9.12 8.30 14.12
CA VAL A 115 8.15 9.40 14.10
C VAL A 115 6.75 8.82 14.30
N GLY A 116 6.14 9.15 15.44
CA GLY A 116 4.76 8.75 15.76
C GLY A 116 3.75 9.64 15.04
N PHE A 117 2.78 9.04 14.34
CA PHE A 117 1.63 9.74 13.79
C PHE A 117 0.33 9.34 14.54
N ASP A 118 -0.68 10.21 14.45
CA ASP A 118 -2.04 9.89 14.90
C ASP A 118 -2.96 9.64 13.69
N GLN A 119 -3.27 10.68 12.92
CA GLN A 119 -4.14 10.58 11.75
C GLN A 119 -3.43 10.95 10.45
N GLU A 120 -2.59 11.99 10.49
CA GLU A 120 -1.93 12.52 9.30
C GLU A 120 -0.44 12.73 9.55
N PHE A 121 0.35 12.55 8.50
CA PHE A 121 1.80 12.79 8.52
C PHE A 121 2.32 13.08 7.10
N HIS A 122 3.56 13.55 7.01
CA HIS A 122 4.21 13.88 5.75
C HIS A 122 5.54 13.13 5.66
N PRO A 123 5.58 11.96 5.01
CA PRO A 123 6.81 11.17 4.92
C PRO A 123 7.87 11.82 4.02
N LEU A 124 7.45 12.67 3.07
CA LEU A 124 8.29 13.46 2.18
C LEU A 124 7.64 14.82 1.91
N ASP A 125 8.44 15.78 1.47
CA ASP A 125 7.92 17.04 0.97
C ASP A 125 6.96 16.82 -0.20
N GLY A 126 5.80 17.47 -0.15
CA GLY A 126 4.76 17.33 -1.16
C GLY A 126 4.00 16.00 -1.15
N LEU A 127 4.26 15.12 -0.19
CA LEU A 127 3.51 13.87 -0.01
C LEU A 127 2.86 13.85 1.38
N LYS A 128 1.55 14.00 1.44
CA LYS A 128 0.74 13.84 2.64
C LYS A 128 0.23 12.40 2.74
N CYS A 129 0.17 11.86 3.93
CA CYS A 129 -0.43 10.57 4.23
C CYS A 129 -1.47 10.72 5.33
N ARG A 130 -2.67 10.17 5.11
CA ARG A 130 -3.69 9.97 6.13
C ARG A 130 -3.79 8.49 6.47
N ALA A 131 -3.72 8.18 7.76
CA ALA A 131 -3.87 6.84 8.29
C ALA A 131 -5.34 6.54 8.58
N ILE A 132 -5.81 5.38 8.18
CA ILE A 132 -7.17 4.88 8.42
C ILE A 132 -7.05 3.62 9.29
N PRO A 133 -7.61 3.61 10.51
CA PRO A 133 -7.57 2.44 11.37
C PRO A 133 -8.27 1.23 10.74
N LEU A 134 -7.62 0.09 10.76
CA LEU A 134 -8.12 -1.18 10.25
C LEU A 134 -8.19 -2.22 11.37
N ALA A 135 -9.18 -3.11 11.27
CA ALA A 135 -9.32 -4.22 12.21
C ALA A 135 -8.40 -5.37 11.79
N HIS A 136 -7.31 -5.55 12.52
CA HIS A 136 -6.38 -6.66 12.36
C HIS A 136 -5.87 -7.10 13.73
N ASP A 137 -5.98 -8.39 14.04
CA ASP A 137 -5.64 -8.97 15.33
C ASP A 137 -6.04 -8.08 16.54
N ARG A 138 -5.26 -8.09 17.62
CA ARG A 138 -5.54 -7.29 18.83
C ARG A 138 -5.04 -5.86 18.74
N ALA A 139 -3.96 -5.64 17.99
CA ALA A 139 -3.28 -4.35 17.91
C ALA A 139 -3.83 -3.45 16.79
N GLY A 140 -4.53 -4.03 15.81
CA GLY A 140 -4.96 -3.36 14.60
C GLY A 140 -3.83 -3.08 13.62
N SER A 141 -4.20 -2.61 12.44
CA SER A 141 -3.28 -2.09 11.43
C SER A 141 -3.78 -0.74 10.93
N HIS A 142 -3.06 -0.11 10.00
CA HIS A 142 -3.47 1.14 9.38
C HIS A 142 -3.40 1.03 7.85
N GLY A 143 -4.49 1.38 7.19
CA GLY A 143 -4.46 1.71 5.78
C GLY A 143 -3.95 3.14 5.59
N PHE A 144 -3.41 3.43 4.42
CA PHE A 144 -2.87 4.74 4.07
C PHE A 144 -3.59 5.34 2.86
N LEU A 145 -3.84 6.62 2.96
CA LEU A 145 -4.27 7.44 1.85
C LEU A 145 -3.17 8.48 1.60
N PHE A 146 -2.35 8.24 0.58
CA PHE A 146 -1.34 9.20 0.16
C PHE A 146 -1.94 10.18 -0.84
N ASP A 147 -1.61 11.45 -0.66
CA ASP A 147 -2.03 12.54 -1.52
C ASP A 147 -0.82 13.46 -1.81
N GLY A 148 -0.48 13.63 -3.05
CA GLY A 148 0.65 14.46 -3.47
C GLY A 148 0.93 14.38 -4.96
N TYR A 149 1.58 15.40 -5.50
CA TYR A 149 1.95 15.48 -6.93
C TYR A 149 0.77 15.25 -7.88
N HIS A 150 -0.42 15.72 -7.49
CA HIS A 150 -1.71 15.51 -8.18
C HIS A 150 -2.10 14.04 -8.34
N CYS A 151 -1.57 13.16 -7.51
CA CYS A 151 -1.92 11.74 -7.47
C CYS A 151 -2.46 11.36 -6.09
N ARG A 152 -3.39 10.40 -6.07
CA ARG A 152 -4.01 9.89 -4.86
C ARG A 152 -3.95 8.37 -4.82
N ILE A 153 -3.41 7.80 -3.72
CA ILE A 153 -3.16 6.37 -3.57
C ILE A 153 -3.87 5.87 -2.33
N GLY A 154 -4.77 4.91 -2.49
CA GLY A 154 -5.36 4.16 -1.38
C GLY A 154 -4.64 2.83 -1.19
N TRP A 155 -4.18 2.58 0.03
CA TRP A 155 -3.43 1.38 0.40
C TRP A 155 -4.00 0.75 1.66
N ALA A 156 -4.48 -0.49 1.57
CA ALA A 156 -5.01 -1.21 2.73
C ALA A 156 -4.65 -2.69 2.64
N THR A 157 -3.90 -3.15 3.62
CA THR A 157 -3.49 -4.54 3.80
C THR A 157 -3.76 -4.95 5.24
N ASP A 158 -3.86 -6.24 5.48
CA ASP A 158 -4.10 -6.81 6.79
C ASP A 158 -5.31 -6.20 7.50
N LEU A 159 -6.48 -6.55 6.96
CA LEU A 159 -7.76 -6.12 7.50
C LEU A 159 -8.80 -7.26 7.44
N GLY A 160 -9.41 -7.57 8.57
CA GLY A 160 -10.46 -8.59 8.66
C GLY A 160 -11.83 -8.10 8.23
N ARG A 161 -12.04 -6.78 8.21
CA ARG A 161 -13.27 -6.11 7.76
C ARG A 161 -12.98 -4.71 7.25
N VAL A 162 -13.77 -4.27 6.30
CA VAL A 162 -13.63 -2.95 5.67
C VAL A 162 -14.35 -1.89 6.50
N PRO A 163 -13.66 -0.90 7.07
CA PRO A 163 -14.31 0.16 7.82
C PRO A 163 -15.08 1.11 6.88
N ARG A 164 -16.13 1.74 7.42
CA ARG A 164 -16.93 2.72 6.67
C ARG A 164 -16.07 3.89 6.17
N GLU A 165 -15.13 4.32 6.98
CA GLU A 165 -14.20 5.40 6.65
C GLU A 165 -13.39 5.10 5.38
N LEU A 166 -12.83 3.89 5.24
CA LEU A 166 -12.12 3.48 4.03
C LEU A 166 -12.99 3.64 2.78
N LEU A 167 -14.25 3.19 2.83
CA LEU A 167 -15.18 3.32 1.72
C LEU A 167 -15.53 4.78 1.40
N GLN A 168 -15.43 5.68 2.38
CA GLN A 168 -15.69 7.10 2.20
C GLN A 168 -14.49 7.82 1.59
N GLU A 169 -13.29 7.48 2.03
CA GLU A 169 -12.04 8.14 1.66
C GLU A 169 -11.41 7.60 0.37
N PHE A 170 -11.63 6.31 0.05
CA PHE A 170 -11.04 5.68 -1.13
C PHE A 170 -11.82 6.00 -2.41
N VAL A 171 -11.98 7.29 -2.68
CA VAL A 171 -12.60 7.82 -3.90
C VAL A 171 -11.61 8.71 -4.67
N SER A 172 -11.79 8.82 -5.97
CA SER A 172 -10.90 9.59 -6.87
C SER A 172 -9.44 9.15 -6.79
N LEU A 173 -9.18 7.88 -6.53
CA LEU A 173 -7.82 7.34 -6.47
C LEU A 173 -7.23 7.17 -7.87
N ASP A 174 -5.91 7.31 -7.98
CA ASP A 174 -5.14 6.89 -9.15
C ASP A 174 -4.73 5.43 -9.03
N LEU A 175 -4.48 4.97 -7.80
CA LEU A 175 -4.19 3.58 -7.48
C LEU A 175 -4.97 3.16 -6.23
N LEU A 176 -5.66 2.04 -6.36
CA LEU A 176 -6.33 1.33 -5.26
C LEU A 176 -5.59 0.02 -4.99
N ALA A 177 -4.91 -0.07 -3.86
CA ALA A 177 -4.29 -1.30 -3.38
C ALA A 177 -5.09 -1.84 -2.19
N LEU A 178 -5.57 -3.08 -2.30
CA LEU A 178 -6.40 -3.71 -1.29
C LEU A 178 -5.98 -5.17 -1.09
N GLU A 179 -6.03 -5.63 0.15
CA GLU A 179 -5.84 -7.04 0.47
C GLU A 179 -6.88 -7.92 -0.23
N SER A 180 -6.41 -9.07 -0.73
CA SER A 180 -7.24 -10.19 -1.17
C SER A 180 -6.54 -11.49 -0.79
N ASN A 181 -6.69 -11.88 0.49
CA ASN A 181 -5.83 -12.87 1.11
C ASN A 181 -6.19 -14.29 0.72
N TYR A 182 -7.45 -14.70 0.88
CA TYR A 182 -7.82 -16.10 0.74
C TYR A 182 -9.08 -16.31 -0.10
N ASP A 183 -9.11 -17.44 -0.79
CA ASP A 183 -10.33 -17.99 -1.36
C ASP A 183 -11.10 -18.75 -0.25
N PRO A 184 -12.41 -18.48 -0.04
CA PRO A 184 -13.18 -19.08 1.04
C PRO A 184 -13.18 -20.61 1.03
N ASP A 185 -13.33 -21.22 -0.13
CA ASP A 185 -13.40 -22.67 -0.26
C ASP A 185 -12.03 -23.32 0.00
N MET A 186 -10.96 -22.72 -0.55
CA MET A 186 -9.60 -23.20 -0.28
C MET A 186 -9.25 -23.06 1.21
N GLN A 187 -9.66 -21.97 1.87
CA GLN A 187 -9.40 -21.76 3.30
C GLN A 187 -10.15 -22.78 4.16
N LEU A 188 -11.45 -23.00 3.89
CA LEU A 188 -12.27 -23.97 4.63
C LEU A 188 -11.76 -25.40 4.47
N ASN A 189 -11.33 -25.76 3.26
CA ASN A 189 -10.87 -27.12 2.94
C ASN A 189 -9.36 -27.33 3.19
N SER A 190 -8.63 -26.31 3.65
CA SER A 190 -7.20 -26.43 3.95
C SER A 190 -6.94 -27.36 5.14
N ALA A 191 -5.70 -27.85 5.25
CA ALA A 191 -5.25 -28.64 6.40
C ALA A 191 -5.01 -27.81 7.68
N ARG A 192 -5.24 -26.49 7.63
CA ARG A 192 -5.03 -25.59 8.77
C ARG A 192 -5.94 -25.95 9.93
N PRO A 193 -5.47 -25.90 11.21
CA PRO A 193 -6.30 -26.11 12.39
C PRO A 193 -7.46 -25.11 12.43
N TRP A 194 -8.58 -25.52 12.99
CA TRP A 194 -9.81 -24.71 13.04
C TRP A 194 -9.62 -23.34 13.72
N PHE A 195 -8.85 -23.26 14.79
CA PHE A 195 -8.56 -22.00 15.47
C PHE A 195 -7.85 -20.99 14.53
N LEU A 196 -6.94 -21.47 13.66
CA LEU A 196 -6.26 -20.62 12.69
C LEU A 196 -7.20 -20.16 11.56
N LYS A 197 -8.08 -21.07 11.08
CA LYS A 197 -9.12 -20.71 10.12
C LYS A 197 -10.02 -19.62 10.69
N ASN A 198 -10.49 -19.78 11.93
CA ASN A 198 -11.30 -18.78 12.60
C ASN A 198 -10.59 -17.44 12.80
N ARG A 199 -9.30 -17.45 13.17
CA ARG A 199 -8.51 -16.22 13.25
C ARG A 199 -8.43 -15.50 11.91
N ILE A 200 -8.16 -16.23 10.83
CA ILE A 200 -8.02 -15.65 9.49
C ILE A 200 -9.36 -15.11 8.97
N MET A 201 -10.44 -15.88 9.12
CA MET A 201 -11.76 -15.56 8.57
C MET A 201 -12.61 -14.70 9.49
N GLY A 202 -12.24 -14.53 10.73
CA GLY A 202 -13.03 -13.89 11.79
C GLY A 202 -12.79 -12.39 11.84
N GLY A 203 -13.42 -11.58 11.04
CA GLY A 203 -13.54 -10.10 11.12
C GLY A 203 -12.38 -9.22 11.64
N ALA A 204 -11.33 -9.82 12.18
CA ALA A 204 -10.07 -9.19 12.61
C ALA A 204 -8.85 -9.92 12.03
N GLY A 205 -9.03 -10.88 11.13
CA GLY A 205 -7.96 -11.53 10.40
C GLY A 205 -7.72 -10.85 9.05
N HIS A 206 -8.17 -11.50 7.97
CA HIS A 206 -7.92 -11.03 6.60
C HIS A 206 -9.20 -11.01 5.76
N LEU A 207 -9.19 -10.27 4.65
CA LEU A 207 -10.27 -10.29 3.67
C LEU A 207 -10.18 -11.52 2.77
N SER A 208 -11.34 -12.14 2.54
CA SER A 208 -11.49 -13.10 1.44
C SER A 208 -11.48 -12.40 0.08
N ASN A 209 -11.27 -13.17 -0.99
CA ASN A 209 -11.36 -12.68 -2.35
C ASN A 209 -12.73 -12.04 -2.65
N THR A 210 -13.81 -12.65 -2.16
CA THR A 210 -15.18 -12.14 -2.34
C THR A 210 -15.38 -10.80 -1.64
N GLN A 211 -14.94 -10.68 -0.38
CA GLN A 211 -15.02 -9.43 0.38
C GLN A 211 -14.20 -8.31 -0.26
N ALA A 212 -13.01 -8.64 -0.76
CA ALA A 212 -12.16 -7.70 -1.47
C ALA A 212 -12.81 -7.24 -2.78
N TYR A 213 -13.36 -8.15 -3.58
CA TYR A 213 -14.07 -7.85 -4.81
C TYR A 213 -15.27 -6.94 -4.56
N GLU A 214 -16.16 -7.30 -3.62
CA GLU A 214 -17.32 -6.49 -3.25
C GLU A 214 -16.90 -5.08 -2.78
N THR A 215 -15.80 -4.98 -2.02
CA THR A 215 -15.27 -3.70 -1.55
C THR A 215 -14.82 -2.84 -2.72
N ILE A 216 -14.07 -3.39 -3.66
CA ILE A 216 -13.63 -2.67 -4.86
C ILE A 216 -14.83 -2.22 -5.67
N CYS A 217 -15.81 -3.10 -5.95
CA CYS A 217 -17.02 -2.75 -6.66
C CYS A 217 -17.78 -1.59 -5.97
N ARG A 218 -17.92 -1.62 -4.64
CA ARG A 218 -18.58 -0.54 -3.86
C ARG A 218 -17.83 0.79 -4.00
N ILE A 219 -16.50 0.78 -4.03
CA ILE A 219 -15.67 1.98 -4.24
C ILE A 219 -15.91 2.51 -5.67
N LEU A 220 -15.85 1.63 -6.68
CA LEU A 220 -16.06 2.02 -8.08
C LEU A 220 -17.48 2.58 -8.31
N ASP A 221 -18.50 1.92 -7.75
CA ASP A 221 -19.90 2.38 -7.82
C ASP A 221 -20.08 3.76 -7.17
N ARG A 222 -19.40 3.97 -6.03
CA ARG A 222 -19.41 5.27 -5.36
C ARG A 222 -18.75 6.34 -6.22
N CYS A 223 -17.61 6.05 -6.82
CA CYS A 223 -16.95 6.97 -7.75
C CYS A 223 -17.88 7.33 -8.91
N GLN A 224 -18.53 6.35 -9.53
CA GLN A 224 -19.46 6.60 -10.65
C GLN A 224 -20.67 7.44 -10.22
N ARG A 225 -21.32 7.09 -9.10
CA ARG A 225 -22.46 7.88 -8.57
C ARG A 225 -22.08 9.33 -8.25
N GLN A 226 -20.85 9.55 -7.78
CA GLN A 226 -20.35 10.89 -7.45
C GLN A 226 -19.69 11.60 -8.65
N ARG A 227 -19.72 11.00 -9.83
CA ARG A 227 -19.02 11.49 -11.04
C ARG A 227 -17.53 11.73 -10.79
N ARG A 228 -16.92 10.85 -9.98
CA ARG A 228 -15.49 10.84 -9.69
C ARG A 228 -14.78 9.87 -10.62
N ARG A 229 -13.47 10.11 -10.83
CA ARG A 229 -12.64 9.20 -11.64
C ARG A 229 -12.49 7.83 -10.96
N LEU A 230 -12.36 6.80 -11.81
CA LEU A 230 -11.99 5.46 -11.37
C LEU A 230 -10.45 5.34 -11.28
N PRO A 231 -9.92 4.48 -10.39
CA PRO A 231 -8.49 4.24 -10.31
C PRO A 231 -7.93 3.70 -11.63
N ASN A 232 -6.72 4.12 -11.99
CA ASN A 232 -6.02 3.59 -13.17
C ASN A 232 -5.39 2.22 -12.88
N HIS A 233 -5.07 1.95 -11.60
CA HIS A 233 -4.48 0.70 -11.13
C HIS A 233 -5.28 0.14 -9.96
N ILE A 234 -5.56 -1.14 -10.00
CA ILE A 234 -6.16 -1.92 -8.90
C ILE A 234 -5.17 -3.04 -8.58
N VAL A 235 -4.62 -3.00 -7.36
CA VAL A 235 -3.55 -3.90 -6.92
C VAL A 235 -4.08 -4.79 -5.80
N LEU A 236 -4.02 -6.11 -6.00
CA LEU A 236 -4.39 -7.06 -4.96
C LEU A 236 -3.16 -7.44 -4.13
N LEU A 237 -3.25 -7.17 -2.83
CA LEU A 237 -2.18 -7.36 -1.86
C LEU A 237 -2.36 -8.62 -1.01
N HIS A 238 -1.30 -9.02 -0.34
CA HIS A 238 -1.25 -9.98 0.76
C HIS A 238 -1.93 -11.33 0.46
N ARG A 239 -1.69 -11.87 -0.72
CA ARG A 239 -2.27 -13.14 -1.17
C ARG A 239 -1.67 -14.33 -0.43
N SER A 240 -2.52 -15.14 0.21
CA SER A 240 -2.12 -16.42 0.79
C SER A 240 -1.55 -17.37 -0.28
N ARG A 241 -0.42 -18.00 0.01
CA ARG A 241 0.19 -18.99 -0.89
C ARG A 241 -0.53 -20.33 -0.86
N GLU A 242 -1.15 -20.67 0.26
CA GLU A 242 -1.81 -21.97 0.48
C GLU A 242 -3.30 -21.92 0.14
N CYS A 243 -3.95 -20.82 0.51
CA CYS A 243 -5.39 -20.72 0.44
C CYS A 243 -5.85 -19.68 -0.60
N ASN A 244 -5.04 -19.45 -1.64
CA ASN A 244 -5.42 -18.59 -2.74
C ASN A 244 -4.69 -18.98 -4.04
N CYS A 245 -5.26 -18.61 -5.17
CA CYS A 245 -4.74 -18.95 -6.47
C CYS A 245 -4.93 -17.77 -7.45
N PRO A 246 -3.88 -17.36 -8.20
CA PRO A 246 -3.99 -16.29 -9.20
C PRO A 246 -5.10 -16.53 -10.23
N LYS A 247 -5.37 -17.78 -10.60
CA LYS A 247 -6.42 -18.13 -11.57
C LYS A 247 -7.82 -17.80 -11.01
N LEU A 248 -8.06 -18.11 -9.72
CA LEU A 248 -9.34 -17.78 -9.06
C LEU A 248 -9.52 -16.28 -8.92
N LEU A 249 -8.46 -15.56 -8.53
CA LEU A 249 -8.48 -14.10 -8.47
C LEU A 249 -8.83 -13.49 -9.83
N ARG A 250 -8.13 -13.89 -10.90
CA ARG A 250 -8.44 -13.37 -12.24
C ARG A 250 -9.89 -13.67 -12.64
N LYS A 251 -10.35 -14.91 -12.46
CA LYS A 251 -11.72 -15.29 -12.77
C LYS A 251 -12.75 -14.41 -12.05
N LEU A 252 -12.51 -14.08 -10.78
CA LEU A 252 -13.43 -13.26 -9.99
C LEU A 252 -13.33 -11.78 -10.38
N PHE A 253 -12.13 -11.20 -10.37
CA PHE A 253 -11.96 -9.76 -10.52
C PHE A 253 -12.09 -9.29 -11.98
N GLU A 254 -11.68 -10.10 -12.96
CA GLU A 254 -11.82 -9.78 -14.39
C GLU A 254 -13.26 -9.97 -14.90
N SER A 255 -14.18 -10.45 -14.08
CA SER A 255 -15.63 -10.48 -14.40
C SER A 255 -16.26 -9.08 -14.46
N ASP A 256 -15.63 -8.08 -13.82
CA ASP A 256 -16.00 -6.67 -13.94
C ASP A 256 -15.04 -5.95 -14.89
N GLU A 257 -15.54 -5.46 -16.01
CA GLU A 257 -14.72 -4.75 -17.04
C GLU A 257 -13.99 -3.53 -16.49
N ARG A 258 -14.53 -2.89 -15.45
CA ARG A 258 -13.90 -1.74 -14.78
C ARG A 258 -12.63 -2.14 -14.04
N ILE A 259 -12.50 -3.42 -13.69
CA ILE A 259 -11.36 -3.98 -12.96
C ILE A 259 -10.38 -4.65 -13.93
N ALA A 260 -10.87 -5.41 -14.89
CA ALA A 260 -10.10 -6.33 -15.73
C ALA A 260 -8.83 -5.70 -16.34
N SER A 261 -8.95 -4.50 -16.94
CA SER A 261 -7.82 -3.82 -17.60
C SER A 261 -6.86 -3.10 -16.64
N ARG A 262 -7.18 -3.04 -15.33
CA ARG A 262 -6.46 -2.29 -14.29
C ARG A 262 -5.83 -3.19 -13.24
N LEU A 263 -6.10 -4.50 -13.31
CA LEU A 263 -5.76 -5.48 -12.29
C LEU A 263 -4.28 -5.82 -12.29
N THR A 264 -3.66 -5.69 -11.13
CA THR A 264 -2.31 -6.21 -10.84
C THR A 264 -2.39 -7.16 -9.66
N LEU A 265 -1.91 -8.39 -9.84
CA LEU A 265 -1.74 -9.36 -8.76
C LEU A 265 -0.31 -9.27 -8.24
N THR A 266 -0.16 -9.18 -6.92
CA THR A 266 1.15 -9.16 -6.29
C THR A 266 1.61 -10.57 -5.90
N GLU A 267 2.91 -10.73 -5.72
CA GLU A 267 3.52 -12.00 -5.36
C GLU A 267 4.47 -11.86 -4.17
N GLN A 268 4.68 -12.98 -3.48
CA GLN A 268 5.58 -13.01 -2.33
C GLN A 268 7.06 -12.83 -2.73
N PHE A 269 7.48 -13.39 -3.87
CA PHE A 269 8.89 -13.50 -4.22
C PHE A 269 9.31 -12.68 -5.44
N ASN A 270 8.35 -12.22 -6.22
CA ASN A 270 8.59 -11.42 -7.41
C ASN A 270 8.02 -10.03 -7.22
N ARG A 271 8.77 -9.02 -7.64
CA ARG A 271 8.25 -7.66 -7.67
C ARG A 271 7.30 -7.47 -8.86
N THR A 272 6.43 -6.49 -8.74
CA THR A 272 5.63 -6.02 -9.88
C THR A 272 6.50 -5.19 -10.84
N ASP A 273 5.99 -4.92 -12.03
CA ASP A 273 6.45 -3.78 -12.82
C ASP A 273 6.14 -2.47 -12.11
N TRP A 274 6.77 -1.38 -12.54
CA TRP A 274 6.46 -0.04 -12.06
C TRP A 274 5.08 0.41 -12.54
N LEU A 275 4.19 0.70 -11.60
CA LEU A 275 2.89 1.29 -11.83
C LEU A 275 3.06 2.82 -11.82
N ARG A 276 2.98 3.43 -12.99
CA ARG A 276 3.17 4.88 -13.14
C ARG A 276 1.84 5.59 -12.97
N LEU A 277 1.78 6.49 -12.01
CA LEU A 277 0.64 7.35 -11.81
C LEU A 277 0.86 8.64 -12.60
N ARG A 278 -0.04 8.89 -13.55
CA ARG A 278 -0.01 10.15 -14.31
C ARG A 278 -0.92 11.14 -13.61
N PRO A 279 -0.43 12.38 -13.36
CA PRO A 279 -1.29 13.43 -12.88
C PRO A 279 -2.50 13.56 -13.80
N THR A 280 -3.68 13.33 -13.27
CA THR A 280 -4.92 13.54 -14.03
C THR A 280 -5.43 14.93 -13.68
N PRO A 281 -5.68 15.82 -14.65
CA PRO A 281 -6.29 17.10 -14.37
C PRO A 281 -7.58 16.92 -13.57
N PRO A 282 -7.86 17.75 -12.56
CA PRO A 282 -9.12 17.69 -11.83
C PRO A 282 -10.27 17.85 -12.83
N LEU A 283 -11.34 17.09 -12.64
CA LEU A 283 -12.57 17.27 -13.40
C LEU A 283 -13.07 18.70 -13.24
N VAL A 284 -13.61 19.30 -14.29
CA VAL A 284 -14.00 20.73 -14.37
C VAL A 284 -14.86 21.21 -13.17
N GLY A 285 -15.48 20.31 -12.39
CA GLY A 285 -16.19 20.62 -11.14
C GLY A 285 -15.36 20.62 -9.86
N GLU A 286 -14.15 20.05 -9.86
CA GLU A 286 -13.25 20.00 -8.69
C GLU A 286 -12.40 21.27 -8.56
N GLN A 287 -12.19 22.01 -9.66
CA GLN A 287 -11.43 23.28 -9.66
C GLN A 287 -12.13 24.38 -8.88
N LEU A 288 -13.47 24.38 -8.81
CA LEU A 288 -14.22 25.38 -8.04
C LEU A 288 -14.16 25.16 -6.53
N ALA A 289 -13.98 23.93 -6.06
CA ALA A 289 -13.88 23.64 -4.62
C ALA A 289 -12.50 23.98 -4.03
N LEU A 290 -11.44 23.99 -4.84
CA LEU A 290 -10.08 24.35 -4.41
C LEU A 290 -9.81 25.85 -4.44
N ALA A 291 -10.65 26.63 -5.13
CA ALA A 291 -10.50 28.10 -5.23
C ALA A 291 -11.25 28.87 -4.12
N PHE A 292 -12.09 28.20 -3.33
CA PHE A 292 -12.94 28.80 -2.30
C PHE A 292 -12.84 28.10 -0.93
N GLY A 293 -11.82 27.26 -0.69
CA GLY A 293 -11.56 26.59 0.59
C GLY A 293 -10.36 27.17 1.35
#